data_d157e60050143f6caf486518688ce8f5
#
_entry.id   d157e60050143f6caf486518688ce8f5
#
_cell.length_a   1.000
_cell.length_b   1.000
_cell.length_c   1.000
_cell.angle_alpha   90.00
_cell.angle_beta   90.00
_cell.angle_gamma   90.00
#
_symmetry.space_group_name_H-M   'P 1'
#
loop_
_entity.id
_entity.type
_entity.pdbx_description
1 polymer ?
#
loop_
_entity_poly.entity_id
_entity_poly.type
_entity_poly.pdbx_seq_one_letter_code
_entity_poly.pdbx_strand_id
1 'polypeptide(L)'
;MTKKAKTAMTDTSGAKQVQSVPAVSDVAPVNRTYKSTLFIMLFQDKNNLLELYNAVSGKHYTDPEILEINTLENAIYMTVKNDISFLIDGRLSLYEHQSTYNPNLPLRFLIYIAKLYSRMTRNANLYGTKVIRIPPPEFLIFYNGKEELPERAVLNLSDMYEKEDPHAGLQLSAVMLNISGENNQKLKEACRTLKDYAIYTDKVRRYAEELELADAVERAIRECMEEGVLKDFLEKHRAEAKEMSIFEYDQEKHMRQEREEAWEDGRAAGVNEGIQLAKQILQLSHQGESPAEIARKCNITLEQVKKILE
;
A
#
# COMPACT_ATOMS: atom_id res chain seq x y z
N MET A 1 6.57 -71.62 -12.64
CA MET A 1 7.88 -71.73 -12.02
C MET A 1 8.72 -70.59 -12.55
N THR A 2 9.01 -69.54 -11.83
CA THR A 2 10.03 -69.37 -10.81
C THR A 2 9.77 -68.01 -10.11
N LYS A 3 9.73 -67.99 -8.78
CA LYS A 3 9.74 -66.90 -7.90
C LYS A 3 11.03 -66.06 -8.01
N LYS A 4 10.97 -64.72 -8.00
CA LYS A 4 12.09 -63.89 -7.56
C LYS A 4 11.63 -62.86 -6.56
N ALA A 5 12.41 -62.75 -5.50
CA ALA A 5 12.19 -62.06 -4.26
C ALA A 5 12.20 -60.53 -4.39
N LYS A 6 11.36 -59.90 -3.58
CA LYS A 6 11.40 -58.46 -3.27
C LYS A 6 12.54 -58.20 -2.29
N THR A 7 13.47 -57.34 -2.66
CA THR A 7 14.37 -56.64 -1.72
C THR A 7 13.79 -55.29 -1.41
N ALA A 8 13.44 -55.05 -0.15
CA ALA A 8 13.00 -53.77 0.35
C ALA A 8 14.23 -52.88 0.59
N MET A 9 14.30 -51.75 -0.08
CA MET A 9 15.16 -50.63 0.30
C MET A 9 14.33 -49.65 1.09
N THR A 10 14.65 -49.47 2.35
CA THR A 10 14.16 -48.40 3.23
C THR A 10 14.90 -47.13 2.88
N ASP A 11 14.20 -46.19 2.27
CA ASP A 11 14.69 -44.83 2.06
C ASP A 11 14.09 -43.92 3.14
N THR A 12 14.93 -43.50 4.07
CA THR A 12 14.60 -42.51 5.11
C THR A 12 15.07 -41.16 4.63
N SER A 13 14.28 -40.48 3.79
CA SER A 13 14.43 -39.04 3.55
C SER A 13 13.36 -38.30 4.31
N GLY A 14 13.78 -37.60 5.38
CA GLY A 14 12.94 -36.66 6.14
C GLY A 14 12.54 -35.48 5.29
N ALA A 15 11.39 -35.54 4.63
CA ALA A 15 10.76 -34.39 4.03
C ALA A 15 10.20 -33.52 5.16
N LYS A 16 10.79 -32.33 5.35
CA LYS A 16 10.19 -31.28 6.13
C LYS A 16 8.84 -30.90 5.48
N GLN A 17 7.77 -31.13 6.22
CA GLN A 17 6.44 -30.65 5.84
C GLN A 17 6.51 -29.12 5.66
N VAL A 18 6.32 -28.70 4.44
CA VAL A 18 5.96 -27.30 4.14
C VAL A 18 4.58 -27.10 4.76
N GLN A 19 4.48 -26.25 5.76
CA GLN A 19 3.20 -25.82 6.32
C GLN A 19 2.39 -25.23 5.17
N SER A 20 1.28 -25.88 4.84
CA SER A 20 0.30 -25.37 3.90
C SER A 20 -0.25 -24.06 4.44
N VAL A 21 -0.10 -22.99 3.67
CA VAL A 21 -0.82 -21.72 3.86
C VAL A 21 -2.29 -22.08 4.04
N PRO A 22 -2.96 -21.62 5.13
CA PRO A 22 -4.37 -21.89 5.31
C PRO A 22 -5.15 -21.33 4.11
N ALA A 23 -6.04 -22.14 3.56
CA ALA A 23 -6.96 -21.70 2.52
C ALA A 23 -7.69 -20.48 3.00
N VAL A 24 -7.65 -19.41 2.18
CA VAL A 24 -8.42 -18.18 2.40
C VAL A 24 -9.87 -18.61 2.57
N SER A 25 -10.38 -18.49 3.80
CA SER A 25 -11.79 -18.69 4.10
C SER A 25 -12.59 -17.75 3.20
N ASP A 26 -13.65 -18.28 2.56
CA ASP A 26 -14.66 -17.52 1.87
C ASP A 26 -15.32 -16.50 2.83
N VAL A 27 -14.66 -15.39 3.02
CA VAL A 27 -15.31 -14.19 3.56
C VAL A 27 -16.17 -13.68 2.40
N ALA A 28 -17.48 -13.76 2.56
CA ALA A 28 -18.45 -13.22 1.63
C ALA A 28 -18.00 -11.82 1.18
N PRO A 29 -18.01 -11.51 -0.13
CA PRO A 29 -17.59 -10.20 -0.60
C PRO A 29 -18.52 -9.17 0.03
N VAL A 30 -18.00 -8.41 0.99
CA VAL A 30 -18.64 -7.17 1.41
C VAL A 30 -18.78 -6.37 0.13
N ASN A 31 -20.00 -6.02 -0.22
CA ASN A 31 -20.36 -5.20 -1.37
C ASN A 31 -19.82 -3.79 -1.11
N ARG A 32 -18.51 -3.64 -1.18
CA ARG A 32 -17.80 -2.35 -1.11
C ARG A 32 -17.98 -1.73 -2.48
N THR A 33 -19.06 -0.99 -2.64
CA THR A 33 -19.12 0.02 -3.69
C THR A 33 -17.95 0.95 -3.41
N TYR A 34 -16.86 0.78 -4.17
CA TYR A 34 -15.67 1.60 -4.03
C TYR A 34 -16.04 3.02 -4.41
N LYS A 35 -16.24 3.86 -3.40
CA LYS A 35 -16.46 5.29 -3.61
C LYS A 35 -15.11 5.91 -3.98
N SER A 36 -15.09 6.71 -5.03
CA SER A 36 -13.93 7.50 -5.41
C SER A 36 -13.53 8.39 -4.23
N THR A 37 -12.23 8.62 -4.04
CA THR A 37 -11.76 9.62 -3.07
C THR A 37 -11.89 11.02 -3.67
N LEU A 38 -11.87 12.05 -2.82
CA LEU A 38 -11.87 13.44 -3.29
C LEU A 38 -10.67 13.71 -4.21
N PHE A 39 -9.51 13.10 -3.91
CA PHE A 39 -8.33 13.17 -4.76
C PHE A 39 -8.61 12.68 -6.18
N ILE A 40 -9.24 11.51 -6.32
CA ILE A 40 -9.59 10.94 -7.63
C ILE A 40 -10.54 11.87 -8.38
N MET A 41 -11.57 12.42 -7.71
CA MET A 41 -12.50 13.36 -8.36
C MET A 41 -11.81 14.60 -8.91
N LEU A 42 -10.90 15.18 -8.14
CA LEU A 42 -10.15 16.36 -8.56
C LEU A 42 -9.25 16.08 -9.76
N PHE A 43 -8.54 14.96 -9.74
CA PHE A 43 -7.53 14.64 -10.75
C PHE A 43 -8.05 13.73 -11.89
N GLN A 44 -9.34 13.39 -11.92
CA GLN A 44 -9.99 12.89 -13.13
C GLN A 44 -10.21 13.99 -14.19
N ASP A 45 -10.24 15.27 -13.79
CA ASP A 45 -10.19 16.38 -14.72
C ASP A 45 -8.80 16.47 -15.37
N LYS A 46 -8.77 16.48 -16.70
CA LYS A 46 -7.51 16.48 -17.46
C LYS A 46 -6.64 17.71 -17.23
N ASN A 47 -7.23 18.88 -16.97
CA ASN A 47 -6.46 20.09 -16.70
C ASN A 47 -5.76 19.98 -15.34
N ASN A 48 -6.48 19.54 -14.32
CA ASN A 48 -5.91 19.31 -12.98
C ASN A 48 -4.84 18.21 -13.02
N LEU A 49 -5.07 17.12 -13.77
CA LEU A 49 -4.12 16.05 -13.93
C LEU A 49 -2.86 16.50 -14.66
N LEU A 50 -3.00 17.34 -15.71
CA LEU A 50 -1.87 17.91 -16.43
C LEU A 50 -1.05 18.85 -15.54
N GLU A 51 -1.71 19.68 -14.73
CA GLU A 51 -1.05 20.54 -13.74
C GLU A 51 -0.22 19.72 -12.76
N LEU A 52 -0.81 18.62 -12.22
CA LEU A 52 -0.13 17.71 -11.31
C LEU A 52 1.07 17.03 -11.99
N TYR A 53 0.88 16.52 -13.21
CA TYR A 53 1.96 15.89 -13.95
C TYR A 53 3.11 16.87 -14.23
N ASN A 54 2.80 18.10 -14.64
CA ASN A 54 3.80 19.15 -14.85
C ASN A 54 4.58 19.45 -13.57
N ALA A 55 3.88 19.59 -12.45
CA ALA A 55 4.49 19.86 -11.15
C ALA A 55 5.44 18.76 -10.69
N VAL A 56 5.06 17.48 -10.90
CA VAL A 56 5.86 16.31 -10.52
C VAL A 56 7.06 16.11 -11.45
N SER A 57 6.84 16.24 -12.77
CA SER A 57 7.84 15.91 -13.80
C SER A 57 8.77 17.08 -14.12
N GLY A 58 8.44 18.30 -13.69
CA GLY A 58 9.13 19.53 -14.09
C GLY A 58 8.91 19.90 -15.57
N LYS A 59 7.89 19.34 -16.21
CA LYS A 59 7.49 19.63 -17.58
C LYS A 59 6.51 20.80 -17.62
N HIS A 60 6.20 21.31 -18.82
CA HIS A 60 5.33 22.48 -19.02
C HIS A 60 4.38 22.24 -20.21
N TYR A 61 3.65 21.13 -20.20
CA TYR A 61 2.61 20.90 -21.18
C TYR A 61 1.40 21.79 -20.95
N THR A 62 0.80 22.28 -22.02
CA THR A 62 -0.35 23.22 -21.97
C THR A 62 -1.64 22.62 -22.52
N ASP A 63 -1.54 21.55 -23.32
CA ASP A 63 -2.70 20.89 -23.91
C ASP A 63 -3.09 19.66 -23.10
N PRO A 64 -4.22 19.64 -22.38
CA PRO A 64 -4.68 18.49 -21.60
C PRO A 64 -5.10 17.31 -22.48
N GLU A 65 -5.36 17.50 -23.76
CA GLU A 65 -5.76 16.41 -24.66
C GLU A 65 -4.61 15.45 -25.01
N ILE A 66 -3.37 15.80 -24.69
CA ILE A 66 -2.24 14.87 -24.78
C ILE A 66 -2.33 13.73 -23.74
N LEU A 67 -3.18 13.88 -22.70
CA LEU A 67 -3.40 12.86 -21.69
C LEU A 67 -4.40 11.81 -22.20
N GLU A 68 -3.96 10.57 -22.20
CA GLU A 68 -4.84 9.41 -22.42
C GLU A 68 -5.06 8.68 -21.09
N ILE A 69 -6.26 8.85 -20.51
CA ILE A 69 -6.61 8.24 -19.24
C ILE A 69 -6.92 6.76 -19.45
N ASN A 70 -6.22 5.89 -18.74
CA ASN A 70 -6.30 4.43 -18.86
C ASN A 70 -6.66 3.73 -17.54
N THR A 71 -7.27 4.44 -16.60
CA THR A 71 -7.63 3.93 -15.28
C THR A 71 -8.42 2.62 -15.36
N LEU A 72 -8.12 1.69 -14.47
CA LEU A 72 -8.79 0.41 -14.37
C LEU A 72 -10.15 0.59 -13.69
N GLU A 73 -11.19 0.84 -14.49
CA GLU A 73 -12.57 0.86 -14.04
C GLU A 73 -13.18 -0.55 -14.12
N ASN A 74 -13.95 -0.93 -13.09
CA ASN A 74 -14.89 -2.05 -13.05
C ASN A 74 -14.58 -3.29 -13.93
N ALA A 75 -13.57 -4.04 -13.59
CA ALA A 75 -13.57 -5.45 -13.97
C ALA A 75 -14.54 -6.19 -13.02
N ILE A 76 -15.67 -6.67 -13.54
CA ILE A 76 -16.79 -7.31 -12.80
C ILE A 76 -16.33 -8.48 -11.89
N TYR A 77 -15.11 -8.97 -12.07
CA TYR A 77 -14.55 -10.13 -11.37
C TYR A 77 -13.31 -9.86 -10.52
N MET A 78 -12.88 -8.59 -10.32
CA MET A 78 -11.66 -8.31 -9.56
C MET A 78 -11.77 -7.06 -8.69
N THR A 79 -11.57 -7.23 -7.40
CA THR A 79 -11.56 -6.21 -6.33
C THR A 79 -10.39 -5.22 -6.40
N VAL A 80 -9.58 -5.25 -7.45
CA VAL A 80 -8.34 -4.47 -7.54
C VAL A 80 -8.49 -3.35 -8.58
N LYS A 81 -8.58 -2.12 -8.10
CA LYS A 81 -8.62 -0.88 -8.89
C LYS A 81 -7.39 -0.05 -8.55
N ASN A 82 -6.89 0.71 -9.51
CA ASN A 82 -5.93 1.77 -9.25
C ASN A 82 -6.64 3.13 -9.27
N ASP A 83 -6.08 4.12 -8.58
CA ASP A 83 -6.70 5.43 -8.45
C ASP A 83 -6.70 6.16 -9.80
N ILE A 84 -5.54 6.49 -10.34
CA ILE A 84 -5.43 7.17 -11.62
C ILE A 84 -4.28 6.55 -12.43
N SER A 85 -4.53 6.22 -13.70
CA SER A 85 -3.47 5.88 -14.64
C SER A 85 -3.71 6.53 -16.01
N PHE A 86 -2.64 6.98 -16.61
CA PHE A 86 -2.69 7.71 -17.88
C PHE A 86 -1.40 7.57 -18.67
N LEU A 87 -1.52 7.73 -20.01
CA LEU A 87 -0.39 7.85 -20.91
C LEU A 87 -0.13 9.32 -21.23
N ILE A 88 1.13 9.69 -21.16
CA ILE A 88 1.62 10.98 -21.58
C ILE A 88 3.07 10.85 -22.06
N ASP A 89 3.41 11.44 -23.20
CA ASP A 89 4.77 11.45 -23.76
C ASP A 89 5.38 10.02 -23.85
N GLY A 90 4.55 9.02 -24.20
CA GLY A 90 4.96 7.63 -24.34
C GLY A 90 5.27 6.92 -23.01
N ARG A 91 4.95 7.49 -21.86
CA ARG A 91 5.07 6.90 -20.52
C ARG A 91 3.70 6.57 -19.96
N LEU A 92 3.62 5.52 -19.18
CA LEU A 92 2.42 5.12 -18.43
C LEU A 92 2.60 5.48 -16.95
N SER A 93 1.93 6.55 -16.52
CA SER A 93 1.99 7.00 -15.13
C SER A 93 0.83 6.41 -14.32
N LEU A 94 1.14 5.85 -13.16
CA LEU A 94 0.18 5.35 -12.19
C LEU A 94 0.33 6.15 -10.90
N TYR A 95 -0.73 6.87 -10.53
CA TYR A 95 -0.81 7.71 -9.35
C TYR A 95 -1.78 7.08 -8.35
N GLU A 96 -1.32 6.89 -7.12
CA GLU A 96 -2.11 6.40 -6.00
C GLU A 96 -2.16 7.45 -4.90
N HIS A 97 -3.31 7.64 -4.29
CA HIS A 97 -3.48 8.45 -3.09
C HIS A 97 -3.59 7.55 -1.85
N GLN A 98 -2.93 7.94 -0.77
CA GLN A 98 -2.95 7.19 0.49
C GLN A 98 -3.08 8.14 1.69
N SER A 99 -4.11 7.97 2.50
CA SER A 99 -4.27 8.64 3.80
C SER A 99 -3.65 7.83 4.96
N THR A 100 -3.32 6.57 4.70
CA THR A 100 -2.66 5.67 5.66
C THR A 100 -1.47 5.01 4.98
N TYR A 101 -0.32 4.96 5.65
CA TYR A 101 0.87 4.32 5.10
C TYR A 101 0.62 2.82 4.84
N ASN A 102 0.91 2.38 3.63
CA ASN A 102 0.79 0.99 3.23
C ASN A 102 2.08 0.50 2.54
N PRO A 103 2.89 -0.35 3.21
CA PRO A 103 4.14 -0.87 2.65
C PRO A 103 3.94 -1.81 1.47
N ASN A 104 2.71 -2.34 1.26
CA ASN A 104 2.40 -3.31 0.21
C ASN A 104 2.08 -2.66 -1.16
N LEU A 105 2.24 -1.35 -1.29
CA LEU A 105 1.97 -0.64 -2.55
C LEU A 105 2.80 -1.11 -3.74
N PRO A 106 4.09 -1.48 -3.62
CA PRO A 106 4.83 -2.02 -4.75
C PRO A 106 4.20 -3.29 -5.35
N LEU A 107 3.69 -4.20 -4.50
CA LEU A 107 2.99 -5.39 -4.96
C LEU A 107 1.64 -5.05 -5.62
N ARG A 108 0.92 -4.07 -5.09
CA ARG A 108 -0.32 -3.57 -5.71
C ARG A 108 -0.03 -2.97 -7.09
N PHE A 109 1.01 -2.14 -7.23
CA PHE A 109 1.43 -1.60 -8.53
C PHE A 109 1.82 -2.67 -9.54
N LEU A 110 2.51 -3.73 -9.10
CA LEU A 110 2.81 -4.87 -9.96
C LEU A 110 1.53 -5.50 -10.54
N ILE A 111 0.51 -5.68 -9.71
CA ILE A 111 -0.77 -6.23 -10.13
C ILE A 111 -1.49 -5.26 -11.10
N TYR A 112 -1.44 -3.96 -10.84
CA TYR A 112 -2.06 -2.95 -11.70
C TYR A 112 -1.39 -2.90 -13.06
N ILE A 113 -0.06 -2.80 -13.09
CA ILE A 113 0.68 -2.68 -14.35
C ILE A 113 0.55 -3.95 -15.22
N ALA A 114 0.54 -5.13 -14.60
CA ALA A 114 0.31 -6.38 -15.32
C ALA A 114 -1.05 -6.39 -16.02
N LYS A 115 -2.10 -5.88 -15.37
CA LYS A 115 -3.44 -5.77 -15.97
C LYS A 115 -3.49 -4.73 -17.07
N LEU A 116 -2.88 -3.56 -16.88
CA LEU A 116 -2.81 -2.50 -17.89
C LEU A 116 -2.10 -3.00 -19.14
N TYR A 117 -0.93 -3.63 -19.00
CA TYR A 117 -0.20 -4.20 -20.13
C TYR A 117 -0.96 -5.34 -20.79
N SER A 118 -1.62 -6.22 -20.04
CA SER A 118 -2.49 -7.27 -20.61
C SER A 118 -3.61 -6.67 -21.46
N ARG A 119 -4.24 -5.57 -21.00
CA ARG A 119 -5.27 -4.86 -21.78
C ARG A 119 -4.70 -4.21 -23.04
N MET A 120 -3.56 -3.52 -22.90
CA MET A 120 -2.89 -2.83 -24.03
C MET A 120 -2.39 -3.80 -25.09
N THR A 121 -1.98 -5.01 -24.72
CA THR A 121 -1.45 -6.04 -25.61
C THR A 121 -2.46 -7.10 -26.01
N ARG A 122 -3.75 -6.93 -25.69
CA ARG A 122 -4.80 -7.93 -25.91
C ARG A 122 -4.87 -8.45 -27.35
N ASN A 123 -4.62 -7.59 -28.34
CA ASN A 123 -4.66 -7.92 -29.75
C ASN A 123 -3.27 -8.21 -30.34
N ALA A 124 -2.23 -8.25 -29.51
CA ALA A 124 -0.87 -8.49 -29.94
C ALA A 124 -0.52 -9.98 -29.87
N ASN A 125 0.25 -10.47 -30.84
CA ASN A 125 0.74 -11.85 -30.83
C ASN A 125 1.99 -11.95 -29.94
N LEU A 126 1.79 -12.26 -28.67
CA LEU A 126 2.88 -12.41 -27.68
C LEU A 126 3.81 -13.60 -27.98
N TYR A 127 3.36 -14.56 -28.79
CA TYR A 127 4.14 -15.74 -29.20
C TYR A 127 4.85 -15.55 -30.55
N GLY A 128 4.72 -14.38 -31.14
CA GLY A 128 5.38 -14.04 -32.40
C GLY A 128 6.87 -13.70 -32.19
N THR A 129 7.60 -13.58 -33.30
CA THR A 129 9.04 -13.27 -33.30
C THR A 129 9.33 -11.76 -33.22
N LYS A 130 8.32 -10.89 -33.35
CA LYS A 130 8.48 -9.44 -33.29
C LYS A 130 8.34 -8.94 -31.85
N VAL A 131 9.26 -8.08 -31.44
CA VAL A 131 9.19 -7.41 -30.12
C VAL A 131 7.98 -6.50 -30.06
N ILE A 132 7.13 -6.70 -29.05
CA ILE A 132 6.01 -5.81 -28.74
C ILE A 132 6.53 -4.75 -27.79
N ARG A 133 6.42 -3.49 -28.19
CA ARG A 133 6.86 -2.35 -27.39
C ARG A 133 5.69 -1.88 -26.51
N ILE A 134 6.00 -1.65 -25.24
CA ILE A 134 5.07 -1.14 -24.23
C ILE A 134 5.64 0.15 -23.63
N PRO A 135 4.80 1.09 -23.16
CA PRO A 135 5.27 2.30 -22.51
C PRO A 135 5.96 1.97 -21.17
N PRO A 136 7.10 2.61 -20.84
CA PRO A 136 7.70 2.44 -19.53
C PRO A 136 6.77 2.98 -18.44
N PRO A 137 6.61 2.26 -17.30
CA PRO A 137 5.74 2.68 -16.22
C PRO A 137 6.45 3.62 -15.25
N GLU A 138 5.68 4.51 -14.63
CA GLU A 138 6.07 5.33 -13.49
C GLU A 138 5.05 5.17 -12.37
N PHE A 139 5.51 4.99 -11.13
CA PHE A 139 4.65 4.76 -9.97
C PHE A 139 4.85 5.84 -8.93
N LEU A 140 3.79 6.59 -8.63
CA LEU A 140 3.79 7.67 -7.66
C LEU A 140 2.68 7.47 -6.62
N ILE A 141 3.02 7.77 -5.38
CA ILE A 141 2.13 7.70 -4.23
C ILE A 141 2.07 9.11 -3.62
N PHE A 142 0.89 9.68 -3.56
CA PHE A 142 0.64 10.92 -2.83
C PHE A 142 0.12 10.55 -1.45
N TYR A 143 1.02 10.63 -0.46
CA TYR A 143 0.66 10.38 0.92
C TYR A 143 0.16 11.65 1.59
N ASN A 144 -1.05 11.58 2.13
CA ASN A 144 -1.68 12.65 2.88
C ASN A 144 -2.29 12.11 4.18
N GLY A 145 -1.47 11.50 5.02
CA GLY A 145 -1.88 10.92 6.29
C GLY A 145 -1.37 11.68 7.51
N LYS A 146 -1.65 11.16 8.71
CA LYS A 146 -1.25 11.74 10.00
C LYS A 146 0.12 11.27 10.50
N GLU A 147 0.65 10.16 9.95
CA GLU A 147 1.94 9.63 10.37
C GLU A 147 3.07 10.55 9.88
N GLU A 148 4.04 10.80 10.74
CA GLU A 148 5.25 11.55 10.38
C GLU A 148 6.12 10.70 9.46
N LEU A 149 6.02 10.94 8.17
CA LEU A 149 6.81 10.28 7.14
C LEU A 149 7.72 11.29 6.44
N PRO A 150 8.86 10.84 5.88
CA PRO A 150 9.76 11.72 5.14
C PRO A 150 9.05 12.36 3.96
N GLU A 151 9.50 13.54 3.58
CA GLU A 151 8.96 14.32 2.45
C GLU A 151 8.94 13.49 1.15
N ARG A 152 9.94 12.61 0.98
CA ARG A 152 10.06 11.69 -0.15
C ARG A 152 10.64 10.36 0.32
N ALA A 153 10.00 9.26 -0.10
CA ALA A 153 10.52 7.90 0.12
C ALA A 153 10.42 7.07 -1.16
N VAL A 154 11.19 6.00 -1.23
CA VAL A 154 11.09 5.00 -2.30
C VAL A 154 10.71 3.67 -1.66
N LEU A 155 9.63 3.07 -2.15
CA LEU A 155 9.19 1.74 -1.75
C LEU A 155 9.56 0.77 -2.88
N ASN A 156 10.26 -0.31 -2.54
CA ASN A 156 10.70 -1.29 -3.51
C ASN A 156 9.98 -2.62 -3.32
N LEU A 157 9.67 -3.28 -4.42
CA LEU A 157 9.13 -4.64 -4.39
C LEU A 157 10.14 -5.63 -3.78
N SER A 158 11.44 -5.38 -3.94
CA SER A 158 12.51 -6.20 -3.35
C SER A 158 12.45 -6.27 -1.83
N ASP A 159 11.96 -5.21 -1.18
CA ASP A 159 11.86 -5.13 0.29
C ASP A 159 10.76 -6.08 0.84
N MET A 160 9.94 -6.66 -0.06
CA MET A 160 8.86 -7.59 0.27
C MET A 160 9.23 -9.06 0.05
N TYR A 161 10.42 -9.35 -0.48
CA TYR A 161 10.84 -10.73 -0.69
C TYR A 161 11.23 -11.40 0.63
N GLU A 162 10.83 -12.64 0.81
CA GLU A 162 11.17 -13.45 2.01
C GLU A 162 12.68 -13.61 2.21
N LYS A 163 13.44 -13.49 1.13
CA LYS A 163 14.91 -13.52 1.13
C LYS A 163 15.44 -12.36 0.32
N GLU A 164 16.40 -11.66 0.86
CA GLU A 164 17.15 -10.65 0.12
C GLU A 164 17.89 -11.32 -1.07
N ASP A 165 17.57 -10.84 -2.27
CA ASP A 165 18.24 -11.26 -3.50
C ASP A 165 18.47 -10.04 -4.40
N PRO A 166 19.70 -9.51 -4.43
CA PRO A 166 20.03 -8.35 -5.28
C PRO A 166 19.93 -8.65 -6.78
N HIS A 167 19.84 -9.94 -7.15
CA HIS A 167 19.71 -10.40 -8.53
C HIS A 167 18.29 -10.87 -8.87
N ALA A 168 17.30 -10.57 -8.03
CA ALA A 168 15.91 -10.90 -8.31
C ALA A 168 15.50 -10.34 -9.68
N GLY A 169 14.96 -11.21 -10.54
CA GLY A 169 14.60 -10.87 -11.92
C GLY A 169 13.40 -9.94 -12.05
N LEU A 170 12.71 -9.65 -10.95
CA LEU A 170 11.57 -8.74 -10.92
C LEU A 170 11.85 -7.60 -9.91
N GLN A 171 11.92 -6.38 -10.41
CA GLN A 171 12.13 -5.18 -9.64
C GLN A 171 11.08 -4.13 -9.99
N LEU A 172 10.54 -3.45 -8.98
CA LEU A 172 9.63 -2.34 -9.12
C LEU A 172 9.88 -1.36 -7.97
N SER A 173 9.99 -0.08 -8.29
CA SER A 173 10.16 0.97 -7.30
C SER A 173 9.04 2.01 -7.46
N ALA A 174 8.39 2.38 -6.37
CA ALA A 174 7.40 3.43 -6.33
C ALA A 174 7.90 4.61 -5.48
N VAL A 175 7.70 5.82 -5.97
CA VAL A 175 8.07 7.04 -5.25
C VAL A 175 6.89 7.53 -4.45
N MET A 176 7.04 7.66 -3.14
CA MET A 176 6.08 8.29 -2.27
C MET A 176 6.45 9.76 -2.03
N LEU A 177 5.49 10.65 -2.22
CA LEU A 177 5.57 12.08 -1.96
C LEU A 177 4.59 12.40 -0.83
N ASN A 178 5.13 12.80 0.31
CA ASN A 178 4.32 13.24 1.44
C ASN A 178 3.81 14.66 1.18
N ILE A 179 2.49 14.84 1.08
CA ILE A 179 1.85 16.14 0.83
C ILE A 179 1.12 16.68 2.06
N SER A 180 1.18 15.99 3.20
CA SER A 180 0.58 16.44 4.46
C SER A 180 1.35 17.61 5.09
N GLY A 181 0.66 18.50 5.79
CA GLY A 181 1.26 19.62 6.52
C GLY A 181 2.20 20.46 5.65
N GLU A 182 3.42 20.69 6.13
CA GLU A 182 4.43 21.52 5.47
C GLU A 182 5.30 20.77 4.44
N ASN A 183 5.07 19.47 4.23
CA ASN A 183 5.85 18.67 3.30
C ASN A 183 5.61 19.08 1.83
N ASN A 184 6.62 18.93 0.99
CA ASN A 184 6.58 19.16 -0.46
C ASN A 184 5.97 20.49 -0.87
N GLN A 185 6.33 21.59 -0.19
CA GLN A 185 5.78 22.94 -0.46
C GLN A 185 5.98 23.36 -1.92
N LYS A 186 7.17 23.12 -2.50
CA LYS A 186 7.45 23.44 -3.90
C LYS A 186 6.52 22.70 -4.87
N LEU A 187 6.19 21.45 -4.58
CA LEU A 187 5.24 20.67 -5.38
C LEU A 187 3.82 21.26 -5.26
N LYS A 188 3.40 21.61 -4.05
CA LYS A 188 2.10 22.24 -3.78
C LYS A 188 2.00 23.63 -4.42
N GLU A 189 3.07 24.40 -4.41
CA GLU A 189 3.11 25.72 -5.09
C GLU A 189 3.05 25.57 -6.62
N ALA A 190 3.62 24.50 -7.18
CA ALA A 190 3.59 24.22 -8.61
C ALA A 190 2.27 23.60 -9.10
N CYS A 191 1.44 23.05 -8.20
CA CYS A 191 0.11 22.50 -8.49
C CYS A 191 -0.91 23.07 -7.50
N ARG A 192 -1.68 24.06 -7.94
CA ARG A 192 -2.69 24.72 -7.10
C ARG A 192 -3.75 23.74 -6.60
N THR A 193 -4.23 22.86 -7.48
CA THR A 193 -5.24 21.86 -7.11
C THR A 193 -4.75 20.93 -6.01
N LEU A 194 -3.46 20.50 -6.05
CA LEU A 194 -2.86 19.69 -5.00
C LEU A 194 -2.72 20.45 -3.67
N LYS A 195 -2.31 21.71 -3.74
CA LYS A 195 -2.22 22.59 -2.57
C LYS A 195 -3.58 22.78 -1.91
N ASP A 196 -4.58 23.11 -2.71
CA ASP A 196 -5.95 23.32 -2.24
C ASP A 196 -6.53 22.05 -1.61
N TYR A 197 -6.26 20.88 -2.21
CA TYR A 197 -6.64 19.58 -1.65
C TYR A 197 -6.00 19.33 -0.28
N ALA A 198 -4.69 19.59 -0.13
CA ALA A 198 -4.00 19.44 1.15
C ALA A 198 -4.59 20.37 2.23
N ILE A 199 -4.84 21.64 1.90
CA ILE A 199 -5.47 22.61 2.81
C ILE A 199 -6.85 22.14 3.26
N TYR A 200 -7.67 21.67 2.33
CA TYR A 200 -9.02 21.17 2.64
C TYR A 200 -8.98 19.98 3.60
N THR A 201 -8.16 18.98 3.30
CA THR A 201 -8.07 17.76 4.13
C THR A 201 -7.49 18.06 5.52
N ASP A 202 -6.53 18.96 5.64
CA ASP A 202 -5.99 19.40 6.92
C ASP A 202 -7.04 20.14 7.76
N LYS A 203 -7.90 20.96 7.13
CA LYS A 203 -9.04 21.59 7.84
C LYS A 203 -10.05 20.56 8.34
N VAL A 204 -10.42 19.58 7.50
CA VAL A 204 -11.32 18.48 7.92
C VAL A 204 -10.75 17.75 9.13
N ARG A 205 -9.47 17.37 9.10
CA ARG A 205 -8.81 16.66 10.20
C ARG A 205 -8.79 17.47 11.48
N ARG A 206 -8.45 18.75 11.40
CA ARG A 206 -8.41 19.65 12.55
C ARG A 206 -9.79 19.81 13.18
N TYR A 207 -10.84 20.01 12.37
CA TYR A 207 -12.18 20.17 12.92
C TYR A 207 -12.77 18.87 13.46
N ALA A 208 -12.40 17.73 12.91
CA ALA A 208 -12.82 16.41 13.40
C ALA A 208 -12.21 16.02 14.75
N GLU A 209 -11.28 16.80 15.28
CA GLU A 209 -10.78 16.64 16.65
C GLU A 209 -11.75 17.22 17.71
N GLU A 210 -12.59 18.20 17.30
CA GLU A 210 -13.47 18.94 18.22
C GLU A 210 -14.97 18.74 17.90
N LEU A 211 -15.30 18.37 16.66
CA LEU A 211 -16.67 18.30 16.15
C LEU A 211 -17.00 16.89 15.66
N GLU A 212 -18.30 16.59 15.61
CA GLU A 212 -18.78 15.44 14.87
C GLU A 212 -18.34 15.53 13.39
N LEU A 213 -17.97 14.40 12.81
CA LEU A 213 -17.32 14.35 11.49
C LEU A 213 -18.14 15.06 10.39
N ALA A 214 -19.45 14.89 10.38
CA ALA A 214 -20.32 15.54 9.40
C ALA A 214 -20.29 17.07 9.52
N ASP A 215 -20.20 17.61 10.73
CA ASP A 215 -20.11 19.04 11.03
C ASP A 215 -18.70 19.58 10.72
N ALA A 216 -17.67 18.80 11.01
CA ALA A 216 -16.29 19.11 10.69
C ALA A 216 -16.09 19.28 9.17
N VAL A 217 -16.60 18.33 8.38
CA VAL A 217 -16.56 18.39 6.91
C VAL A 217 -17.34 19.59 6.38
N GLU A 218 -18.55 19.83 6.90
CA GLU A 218 -19.38 20.95 6.48
C GLU A 218 -18.73 22.32 6.78
N ARG A 219 -18.07 22.43 7.93
CA ARG A 219 -17.32 23.61 8.31
C ARG A 219 -16.11 23.83 7.41
N ALA A 220 -15.35 22.76 7.12
CA ALA A 220 -14.19 22.82 6.22
C ALA A 220 -14.61 23.25 4.80
N ILE A 221 -15.69 22.69 4.26
CA ILE A 221 -16.23 23.06 2.95
C ILE A 221 -16.57 24.55 2.91
N ARG A 222 -17.32 25.05 3.91
CA ARG A 222 -17.73 26.46 3.96
C ARG A 222 -16.54 27.40 3.99
N GLU A 223 -15.58 27.17 4.90
CA GLU A 223 -14.40 28.01 5.04
C GLU A 223 -13.49 27.96 3.81
N CYS A 224 -13.33 26.77 3.20
CA CYS A 224 -12.55 26.64 1.96
C CYS A 224 -13.21 27.44 0.82
N MET A 225 -14.52 27.41 0.69
CA MET A 225 -15.25 28.20 -0.32
C MET A 225 -15.09 29.72 -0.08
N GLU A 226 -15.14 30.17 1.17
CA GLU A 226 -14.93 31.57 1.56
C GLU A 226 -13.49 32.04 1.25
N GLU A 227 -12.50 31.18 1.45
CA GLU A 227 -11.09 31.48 1.17
C GLU A 227 -10.69 31.24 -0.30
N GLY A 228 -11.58 30.74 -1.14
CA GLY A 228 -11.32 30.43 -2.54
C GLY A 228 -10.53 29.14 -2.78
N VAL A 229 -10.42 28.27 -1.75
CA VAL A 229 -9.78 26.95 -1.81
C VAL A 229 -10.76 25.96 -2.40
N LEU A 230 -10.42 25.31 -3.51
CA LEU A 230 -11.31 24.40 -4.28
C LEU A 230 -12.71 24.99 -4.55
N LYS A 231 -12.87 26.31 -4.58
CA LYS A 231 -14.17 26.97 -4.57
C LYS A 231 -15.12 26.44 -5.64
N ASP A 232 -14.73 26.52 -6.91
CA ASP A 232 -15.58 26.15 -8.04
C ASP A 232 -15.94 24.65 -8.01
N PHE A 233 -15.02 23.81 -7.52
CA PHE A 233 -15.24 22.40 -7.36
C PHE A 233 -16.24 22.11 -6.23
N LEU A 234 -16.05 22.73 -5.07
CA LEU A 234 -16.92 22.54 -3.90
C LEU A 234 -18.32 23.13 -4.12
N GLU A 235 -18.45 24.22 -4.86
CA GLU A 235 -19.76 24.76 -5.25
C GLU A 235 -20.53 23.78 -6.12
N LYS A 236 -19.85 23.14 -7.07
CA LYS A 236 -20.46 22.21 -8.04
C LYS A 236 -20.72 20.83 -7.46
N HIS A 237 -19.84 20.32 -6.59
CA HIS A 237 -19.80 18.94 -6.09
C HIS A 237 -19.89 18.83 -4.57
N ARG A 238 -20.60 19.78 -3.91
CA ARG A 238 -20.63 19.86 -2.43
C ARG A 238 -21.12 18.59 -1.76
N ALA A 239 -22.19 18.00 -2.28
CA ALA A 239 -22.78 16.78 -1.68
C ALA A 239 -21.83 15.57 -1.81
N GLU A 240 -21.27 15.39 -2.99
CA GLU A 240 -20.32 14.32 -3.26
C GLU A 240 -19.03 14.51 -2.45
N ALA A 241 -18.48 15.71 -2.40
CA ALA A 241 -17.30 16.04 -1.62
C ALA A 241 -17.52 15.76 -0.13
N LYS A 242 -18.69 16.13 0.42
CA LYS A 242 -19.07 15.83 1.80
C LYS A 242 -19.11 14.32 2.06
N GLU A 243 -19.83 13.58 1.21
CA GLU A 243 -19.99 12.12 1.37
C GLU A 243 -18.63 11.41 1.27
N MET A 244 -17.79 11.80 0.32
CA MET A 244 -16.46 11.21 0.14
C MET A 244 -15.52 11.52 1.30
N SER A 245 -15.50 12.75 1.79
CA SER A 245 -14.65 13.13 2.91
C SER A 245 -15.05 12.39 4.20
N ILE A 246 -16.35 12.21 4.45
CA ILE A 246 -16.81 11.41 5.59
C ILE A 246 -16.35 9.96 5.43
N PHE A 247 -16.54 9.37 4.25
CA PHE A 247 -16.14 7.98 3.99
C PHE A 247 -14.63 7.77 4.13
N GLU A 248 -13.83 8.69 3.58
CA GLU A 248 -12.37 8.64 3.59
C GLU A 248 -11.83 8.73 5.03
N TYR A 249 -12.38 9.63 5.84
CA TYR A 249 -12.02 9.79 7.24
C TYR A 249 -12.44 8.58 8.10
N ASP A 250 -13.63 8.03 7.91
CA ASP A 250 -14.10 6.83 8.62
C ASP A 250 -13.22 5.62 8.28
N GLN A 251 -12.82 5.48 7.01
CA GLN A 251 -11.89 4.43 6.59
C GLN A 251 -10.52 4.61 7.22
N GLU A 252 -9.98 5.83 7.26
CA GLU A 252 -8.71 6.14 7.91
C GLU A 252 -8.76 5.81 9.41
N LYS A 253 -9.84 6.17 10.10
CA LYS A 253 -10.07 5.86 11.51
C LYS A 253 -10.13 4.36 11.76
N HIS A 254 -10.89 3.61 10.95
CA HIS A 254 -11.03 2.17 11.06
C HIS A 254 -9.69 1.45 10.83
N MET A 255 -8.95 1.81 9.78
CA MET A 255 -7.62 1.24 9.52
C MET A 255 -6.61 1.50 10.65
N ARG A 256 -6.70 2.66 11.30
CA ARG A 256 -5.88 2.98 12.45
C ARG A 256 -6.24 2.12 13.67
N GLN A 257 -7.53 1.96 13.95
CA GLN A 257 -8.01 1.09 15.03
C GLN A 257 -7.59 -0.37 14.84
N GLU A 258 -7.79 -0.93 13.65
CA GLU A 258 -7.33 -2.29 13.33
C GLU A 258 -5.81 -2.46 13.53
N ARG A 259 -5.03 -1.43 13.21
CA ARG A 259 -3.57 -1.46 13.42
C ARG A 259 -3.20 -1.42 14.90
N GLU A 260 -3.86 -0.56 15.68
CA GLU A 260 -3.67 -0.46 17.14
C GLU A 260 -4.04 -1.78 17.81
N GLU A 261 -5.19 -2.36 17.49
CA GLU A 261 -5.63 -3.67 17.98
C GLU A 261 -4.63 -4.79 17.63
N ALA A 262 -4.22 -4.87 16.36
CA ALA A 262 -3.23 -5.86 15.92
C ALA A 262 -1.87 -5.69 16.62
N TRP A 263 -1.47 -4.44 16.92
CA TRP A 263 -0.23 -4.17 17.67
C TRP A 263 -0.35 -4.60 19.14
N GLU A 264 -1.49 -4.32 19.78
CA GLU A 264 -1.76 -4.74 21.16
C GLU A 264 -1.81 -6.27 21.28
N ASP A 265 -2.50 -6.93 20.35
CA ASP A 265 -2.57 -8.39 20.28
C ASP A 265 -1.18 -9.01 20.07
N GLY A 266 -0.42 -8.48 19.11
CA GLY A 266 0.95 -8.92 18.85
C GLY A 266 1.87 -8.73 20.05
N ARG A 267 1.74 -7.61 20.75
CA ARG A 267 2.49 -7.34 21.99
C ARG A 267 2.12 -8.32 23.12
N ALA A 268 0.82 -8.57 23.30
CA ALA A 268 0.34 -9.52 24.32
C ALA A 268 0.80 -10.95 24.00
N ALA A 269 0.73 -11.38 22.75
CA ALA A 269 1.25 -12.66 22.29
C ALA A 269 2.76 -12.76 22.52
N GLY A 270 3.54 -11.76 22.14
CA GLY A 270 5.00 -11.74 22.32
C GLY A 270 5.42 -11.77 23.78
N VAL A 271 4.70 -11.09 24.68
CA VAL A 271 4.95 -11.17 26.13
C VAL A 271 4.68 -12.58 26.64
N ASN A 272 3.56 -13.21 26.24
CA ASN A 272 3.24 -14.57 26.63
C ASN A 272 4.27 -15.59 26.12
N GLU A 273 4.68 -15.50 24.87
CA GLU A 273 5.73 -16.33 24.28
C GLU A 273 7.06 -16.14 25.01
N GLY A 274 7.43 -14.89 25.31
CA GLY A 274 8.63 -14.58 26.11
C GLY A 274 8.62 -15.20 27.51
N ILE A 275 7.47 -15.15 28.20
CA ILE A 275 7.30 -15.80 29.50
C ILE A 275 7.43 -17.33 29.40
N GLN A 276 6.83 -17.94 28.39
CA GLN A 276 6.94 -19.41 28.17
C GLN A 276 8.37 -19.81 27.86
N LEU A 277 9.04 -19.06 26.99
CA LEU A 277 10.44 -19.27 26.65
C LEU A 277 11.35 -19.14 27.87
N ALA A 278 11.17 -18.10 28.68
CA ALA A 278 11.94 -17.93 29.92
C ALA A 278 11.73 -19.11 30.89
N LYS A 279 10.49 -19.57 31.07
CA LYS A 279 10.18 -20.76 31.89
C LYS A 279 10.89 -22.00 31.40
N GLN A 280 10.89 -22.21 30.06
CA GLN A 280 11.56 -23.35 29.43
C GLN A 280 13.08 -23.30 29.65
N ILE A 281 13.70 -22.13 29.48
CA ILE A 281 15.13 -21.93 29.72
C ILE A 281 15.50 -22.23 31.17
N LEU A 282 14.73 -21.72 32.13
CA LEU A 282 14.95 -21.95 33.57
C LEU A 282 14.80 -23.45 33.92
N GLN A 283 13.80 -24.14 33.33
CA GLN A 283 13.62 -25.58 33.53
C GLN A 283 14.82 -26.39 33.04
N LEU A 284 15.29 -26.10 31.81
CA LEU A 284 16.45 -26.79 31.23
C LEU A 284 17.73 -26.49 32.02
N SER A 285 17.90 -25.28 32.48
CA SER A 285 19.02 -24.91 33.39
C SER A 285 19.00 -25.67 34.70
N HIS A 286 17.82 -25.81 35.35
CA HIS A 286 17.67 -26.63 36.56
C HIS A 286 17.91 -28.13 36.33
N GLN A 287 17.73 -28.62 35.10
CA GLN A 287 18.05 -30.00 34.71
C GLN A 287 19.56 -30.20 34.46
N GLY A 288 20.37 -29.14 34.59
CA GLY A 288 21.82 -29.18 34.43
C GLY A 288 22.31 -29.06 32.99
N GLU A 289 21.46 -28.62 32.07
CA GLU A 289 21.88 -28.39 30.69
C GLU A 289 22.79 -27.17 30.55
N SER A 290 23.75 -27.25 29.65
CA SER A 290 24.63 -26.13 29.36
C SER A 290 23.92 -25.02 28.62
N PRO A 291 24.31 -23.73 28.81
CA PRO A 291 23.69 -22.63 28.05
C PRO A 291 23.73 -22.79 26.52
N ALA A 292 24.75 -23.48 26.00
CA ALA A 292 24.87 -23.78 24.57
C ALA A 292 23.82 -24.80 24.08
N GLU A 293 23.52 -25.83 24.90
CA GLU A 293 22.47 -26.80 24.60
C GLU A 293 21.08 -26.18 24.71
N ILE A 294 20.85 -25.33 25.73
CA ILE A 294 19.61 -24.57 25.91
C ILE A 294 19.36 -23.68 24.69
N ALA A 295 20.37 -22.94 24.24
CA ALA A 295 20.27 -22.09 23.05
C ALA A 295 19.83 -22.87 21.82
N ARG A 296 20.40 -24.05 21.60
CA ARG A 296 20.04 -24.92 20.47
C ARG A 296 18.61 -25.49 20.59
N LYS A 297 18.19 -25.91 21.81
CA LYS A 297 16.86 -26.48 22.03
C LYS A 297 15.75 -25.46 21.92
N CYS A 298 16.00 -24.23 22.38
CA CYS A 298 15.06 -23.12 22.34
C CYS A 298 15.11 -22.33 21.03
N ASN A 299 16.05 -22.64 20.12
CA ASN A 299 16.28 -21.94 18.85
C ASN A 299 16.51 -20.42 19.02
N ILE A 300 17.33 -20.08 20.01
CA ILE A 300 17.74 -18.69 20.32
C ILE A 300 19.27 -18.60 20.43
N THR A 301 19.79 -17.37 20.52
CA THR A 301 21.24 -17.17 20.65
C THR A 301 21.75 -17.50 22.06
N LEU A 302 23.02 -17.89 22.16
CA LEU A 302 23.67 -18.12 23.45
C LEU A 302 23.66 -16.86 24.34
N GLU A 303 23.75 -15.68 23.75
CA GLU A 303 23.71 -14.39 24.43
C GLU A 303 22.33 -14.15 25.06
N GLN A 304 21.25 -14.48 24.35
CA GLN A 304 19.88 -14.40 24.89
C GLN A 304 19.68 -15.36 26.08
N VAL A 305 20.20 -16.58 26.00
CA VAL A 305 20.14 -17.54 27.13
C VAL A 305 20.86 -16.95 28.35
N LYS A 306 22.08 -16.43 28.19
CA LYS A 306 22.84 -15.85 29.28
C LYS A 306 22.07 -14.68 29.93
N LYS A 307 21.51 -13.79 29.13
CA LYS A 307 20.75 -12.64 29.59
C LYS A 307 19.50 -13.01 30.40
N ILE A 308 18.93 -14.20 30.18
CA ILE A 308 17.74 -14.67 30.91
C ILE A 308 18.15 -15.39 32.18
N LEU A 309 19.35 -15.98 32.23
CA LEU A 309 19.86 -16.71 33.40
C LEU A 309 20.61 -15.83 34.40
N GLU A 310 21.04 -14.63 34.04
CA GLU A 310 21.55 -13.57 34.89
C GLU A 310 20.45 -12.86 35.68
#